data_019ab479b7e9469924521fa4a99f4adc
#
_entry.id   019ab479b7e9469924521fa4a99f4adc
#
_cell.length_a   1.000
_cell.length_b   1.000
_cell.length_c   1.000
_cell.angle_alpha   90.00
_cell.angle_beta   90.00
_cell.angle_gamma   90.00
#
_symmetry.space_group_name_H-M   'P 1'
#
loop_
_entity.id
_entity.type
_entity.pdbx_description
1 polymer ?
#
loop_
_entity_poly.entity_id
_entity_poly.type
_entity_poly.pdbx_seq_one_letter_code
_entity_poly.pdbx_strand_id
1 'polypeptide(L)'
;MAQIHFVSPEEAVKVIKSGDHIHLSSVASAPQCLIKAMCARGENKEFTDVHIHHLHTEGPAPYAAPEFEGIFQLDSFFVGGNVRKVTQSGFADYIPIFLSETQKLYRSGAVPCNVAMIQVSTPDQHGYVSLGTSVDATLEAVECADTVIAVVNKYVPRAFGDAMIHSSKIDIFVQDDQPLEEAHFSEPNEVETKIGNL
;
A
#
# COMPACT_ATOMS: atom_id res chain seq x y z
N MET A 1 14.18 15.71 -19.17
CA MET A 1 13.67 14.93 -18.01
C MET A 1 14.75 14.94 -16.95
N ALA A 2 14.41 15.24 -15.69
CA ALA A 2 15.32 14.97 -14.58
C ALA A 2 15.62 13.45 -14.56
N GLN A 3 16.85 13.09 -14.40
CA GLN A 3 17.25 11.68 -14.32
C GLN A 3 16.69 11.12 -13.01
N ILE A 4 15.81 10.12 -13.09
CA ILE A 4 15.29 9.44 -11.91
C ILE A 4 16.45 8.64 -11.28
N HIS A 5 16.69 8.87 -9.99
CA HIS A 5 17.67 8.13 -9.21
C HIS A 5 16.95 7.07 -8.41
N PHE A 6 17.29 5.81 -8.65
CA PHE A 6 16.76 4.68 -7.90
C PHE A 6 17.66 4.33 -6.72
N VAL A 7 17.02 4.03 -5.60
CA VAL A 7 17.69 3.51 -4.39
C VAL A 7 17.20 2.10 -4.07
N SER A 8 17.85 1.41 -3.15
CA SER A 8 17.35 0.11 -2.68
C SER A 8 16.12 0.27 -1.79
N PRO A 9 15.29 -0.77 -1.65
CA PRO A 9 14.16 -0.75 -0.71
C PRO A 9 14.59 -0.40 0.73
N GLU A 10 15.73 -0.94 1.18
CA GLU A 10 16.29 -0.70 2.53
C GLU A 10 16.71 0.77 2.71
N GLU A 11 17.23 1.40 1.67
CA GLU A 11 17.56 2.82 1.70
C GLU A 11 16.31 3.68 1.70
N ALA A 12 15.32 3.33 0.88
CA ALA A 12 14.08 4.07 0.73
C ALA A 12 13.30 4.16 2.05
N VAL A 13 13.21 3.06 2.80
CA VAL A 13 12.43 3.02 4.04
C VAL A 13 13.14 3.65 5.26
N LYS A 14 14.37 4.16 5.11
CA LYS A 14 15.09 4.86 6.21
C LYS A 14 14.39 6.15 6.67
N VAL A 15 13.55 6.73 5.84
CA VAL A 15 12.78 7.93 6.18
C VAL A 15 11.74 7.67 7.27
N ILE A 16 11.31 6.41 7.44
CA ILE A 16 10.29 6.01 8.41
C ILE A 16 10.82 6.18 9.84
N LYS A 17 10.02 6.83 10.68
CA LYS A 17 10.30 7.13 12.08
C LYS A 17 9.22 6.56 12.98
N SER A 18 9.50 6.49 14.30
CA SER A 18 8.49 6.15 15.30
C SER A 18 7.32 7.15 15.27
N GLY A 19 6.11 6.63 15.35
CA GLY A 19 4.88 7.40 15.31
C GLY A 19 4.43 7.81 13.91
N ASP A 20 5.12 7.40 12.84
CA ASP A 20 4.69 7.72 11.47
C ASP A 20 3.43 6.94 11.07
N HIS A 21 2.60 7.60 10.29
CA HIS A 21 1.44 7.03 9.63
C HIS A 21 1.76 6.76 8.16
N ILE A 22 1.69 5.50 7.77
CA ILE A 22 2.10 5.00 6.45
C ILE A 22 0.89 4.52 5.67
N HIS A 23 0.66 5.08 4.49
CA HIS A 23 -0.26 4.51 3.51
C HIS A 23 0.43 3.46 2.66
N LEU A 24 -0.23 2.32 2.46
CA LEU A 24 0.17 1.29 1.49
C LEU A 24 -0.81 1.26 0.32
N SER A 25 -0.30 1.27 -0.92
CA SER A 25 -1.12 0.98 -2.10
C SER A 25 -1.85 -0.35 -1.94
N SER A 26 -3.09 -0.40 -2.42
CA SER A 26 -4.03 -1.49 -2.20
C SER A 26 -3.90 -2.63 -3.20
N VAL A 27 -4.52 -3.75 -2.88
CA VAL A 27 -4.72 -4.93 -3.73
C VAL A 27 -3.39 -5.42 -4.31
N ALA A 28 -3.34 -5.67 -5.62
CA ALA A 28 -2.14 -6.13 -6.33
C ALA A 28 -1.04 -5.07 -6.46
N SER A 29 -1.34 -3.79 -6.13
CA SER A 29 -0.35 -2.71 -6.11
C SER A 29 0.39 -2.58 -4.77
N ALA A 30 0.19 -3.49 -3.81
CA ALA A 30 0.92 -3.48 -2.55
C ALA A 30 2.44 -3.59 -2.81
N PRO A 31 3.26 -2.64 -2.31
CA PRO A 31 4.70 -2.58 -2.62
C PRO A 31 5.51 -3.56 -1.76
N GLN A 32 5.47 -4.85 -2.10
CA GLN A 32 5.98 -5.95 -1.26
C GLN A 32 7.47 -5.81 -0.89
N CYS A 33 8.32 -5.29 -1.78
CA CYS A 33 9.74 -5.08 -1.47
C CYS A 33 9.94 -4.01 -0.37
N LEU A 34 9.13 -2.93 -0.38
CA LEU A 34 9.15 -1.91 0.67
C LEU A 34 8.58 -2.44 1.98
N ILE A 35 7.48 -3.20 1.93
CA ILE A 35 6.88 -3.85 3.10
C ILE A 35 7.91 -4.75 3.79
N LYS A 36 8.60 -5.57 3.01
CA LYS A 36 9.67 -6.45 3.52
C LYS A 36 10.81 -5.66 4.17
N ALA A 37 11.30 -4.61 3.51
CA ALA A 37 12.37 -3.78 4.03
C ALA A 37 11.96 -3.02 5.31
N MET A 38 10.72 -2.51 5.36
CA MET A 38 10.15 -1.88 6.55
C MET A 38 10.05 -2.85 7.72
N CYS A 39 9.54 -4.06 7.50
CA CYS A 39 9.42 -5.09 8.54
C CYS A 39 10.80 -5.51 9.07
N ALA A 40 11.82 -5.64 8.23
CA ALA A 40 13.18 -5.94 8.67
C ALA A 40 13.73 -4.87 9.64
N ARG A 41 13.40 -3.59 9.43
CA ARG A 41 13.73 -2.53 10.39
C ARG A 41 12.94 -2.65 11.69
N GLY A 42 11.65 -3.04 11.59
CA GLY A 42 10.81 -3.33 12.76
C GLY A 42 11.36 -4.48 13.60
N GLU A 43 11.81 -5.58 12.99
CA GLU A 43 12.49 -6.70 13.66
C GLU A 43 13.72 -6.24 14.43
N ASN A 44 14.49 -5.31 13.86
CA ASN A 44 15.65 -4.69 14.49
C ASN A 44 15.29 -3.62 15.55
N LYS A 45 13.99 -3.34 15.76
CA LYS A 45 13.46 -2.34 16.70
C LYS A 45 14.02 -0.92 16.46
N GLU A 46 14.19 -0.56 15.19
CA GLU A 46 14.73 0.76 14.81
C GLU A 46 13.69 1.88 15.00
N PHE A 47 12.41 1.54 15.15
CA PHE A 47 11.30 2.43 15.43
C PHE A 47 10.19 1.69 16.20
N THR A 48 9.21 2.43 16.71
CA THR A 48 8.02 1.92 17.42
C THR A 48 6.81 2.75 17.03
N ASP A 49 5.62 2.21 17.27
CA ASP A 49 4.35 2.94 17.12
C ASP A 49 4.14 3.48 15.69
N VAL A 50 4.45 2.66 14.69
CA VAL A 50 4.23 2.99 13.28
C VAL A 50 2.86 2.49 12.86
N HIS A 51 1.99 3.41 12.40
CA HIS A 51 0.65 3.12 11.95
C HIS A 51 0.63 2.77 10.47
N ILE A 52 0.03 1.64 10.12
CA ILE A 52 -0.11 1.19 8.74
C ILE A 52 -1.56 1.34 8.31
N HIS A 53 -1.79 2.15 7.29
CA HIS A 53 -3.11 2.39 6.71
C HIS A 53 -3.20 1.75 5.33
N HIS A 54 -4.18 0.90 5.13
CA HIS A 54 -4.48 0.35 3.81
C HIS A 54 -5.97 0.05 3.65
N LEU A 55 -6.43 0.02 2.41
CA LEU A 55 -7.77 -0.46 2.13
C LEU A 55 -7.81 -1.98 2.32
N HIS A 56 -7.12 -2.74 1.48
CA HIS A 56 -6.68 -4.12 1.70
C HIS A 56 -5.51 -4.42 0.75
N THR A 57 -4.70 -5.40 1.09
CA THR A 57 -3.55 -5.80 0.30
C THR A 57 -3.67 -7.25 -0.13
N GLU A 58 -3.18 -7.59 -1.32
CA GLU A 58 -2.93 -8.96 -1.71
C GLU A 58 -1.50 -9.36 -1.29
N GLY A 59 -1.26 -10.66 -1.15
CA GLY A 59 0.01 -11.19 -0.68
C GLY A 59 0.20 -11.10 0.83
N PRO A 60 1.45 -11.28 1.30
CA PRO A 60 1.76 -11.28 2.73
C PRO A 60 1.61 -9.90 3.36
N ALA A 61 1.07 -9.86 4.59
CA ALA A 61 1.00 -8.67 5.43
C ALA A 61 1.78 -8.91 6.74
N PRO A 62 3.12 -9.04 6.68
CA PRO A 62 3.93 -9.43 7.85
C PRO A 62 3.85 -8.42 8.98
N TYR A 63 3.68 -7.13 8.69
CA TYR A 63 3.51 -6.06 9.69
C TYR A 63 2.32 -6.27 10.64
N ALA A 64 1.35 -7.11 10.24
CA ALA A 64 0.19 -7.42 11.06
C ALA A 64 0.41 -8.63 12.00
N ALA A 65 1.59 -9.24 11.99
CA ALA A 65 1.88 -10.40 12.81
C ALA A 65 2.10 -10.02 14.29
N PRO A 66 1.69 -10.89 15.26
CA PRO A 66 1.76 -10.58 16.68
C PRO A 66 3.16 -10.22 17.21
N GLU A 67 4.22 -10.72 16.57
CA GLU A 67 5.62 -10.39 16.91
C GLU A 67 5.98 -8.92 16.74
N PHE A 68 5.17 -8.17 15.99
CA PHE A 68 5.34 -6.74 15.78
C PHE A 68 4.48 -5.87 16.72
N GLU A 69 3.91 -6.45 17.78
CA GLU A 69 3.16 -5.69 18.79
C GLU A 69 4.01 -4.54 19.36
N GLY A 70 3.45 -3.32 19.38
CA GLY A 70 4.12 -2.09 19.79
C GLY A 70 5.12 -1.53 18.76
N ILE A 71 5.35 -2.22 17.64
CA ILE A 71 6.19 -1.74 16.53
C ILE A 71 5.28 -1.22 15.42
N PHE A 72 4.32 -2.04 14.99
CA PHE A 72 3.30 -1.65 14.01
C PHE A 72 1.90 -1.73 14.62
N GLN A 73 1.08 -0.76 14.27
CA GLN A 73 -0.36 -0.75 14.48
C GLN A 73 -1.03 -0.77 13.09
N LEU A 74 -1.82 -1.79 12.81
CA LEU A 74 -2.58 -1.84 11.57
C LEU A 74 -3.95 -1.19 11.77
N ASP A 75 -4.22 -0.14 11.00
CA ASP A 75 -5.49 0.59 10.92
C ASP A 75 -6.12 0.33 9.55
N SER A 76 -6.96 -0.69 9.43
CA SER A 76 -7.46 -1.19 8.17
C SER A 76 -8.79 -0.53 7.80
N PHE A 77 -8.91 0.04 6.60
CA PHE A 77 -10.17 0.58 6.07
C PHE A 77 -11.07 -0.54 5.52
N PHE A 78 -10.48 -1.69 5.23
CA PHE A 78 -11.19 -2.90 4.84
C PHE A 78 -10.41 -4.14 5.31
N VAL A 79 -11.10 -5.12 5.89
CA VAL A 79 -10.46 -6.32 6.45
C VAL A 79 -10.40 -7.41 5.38
N GLY A 80 -9.27 -7.49 4.69
CA GLY A 80 -8.95 -8.55 3.73
C GLY A 80 -8.71 -9.92 4.37
N GLY A 81 -8.59 -10.95 3.53
CA GLY A 81 -8.38 -12.33 3.99
C GLY A 81 -7.09 -12.51 4.78
N ASN A 82 -6.03 -11.83 4.38
CA ASN A 82 -4.68 -11.91 4.97
C ASN A 82 -4.58 -11.28 6.37
N VAL A 83 -5.43 -10.30 6.71
CA VAL A 83 -5.42 -9.62 8.02
C VAL A 83 -6.62 -9.94 8.92
N ARG A 84 -7.59 -10.73 8.41
CA ARG A 84 -8.85 -11.00 9.14
C ARG A 84 -8.64 -11.62 10.52
N LYS A 85 -7.74 -12.60 10.64
CA LYS A 85 -7.47 -13.27 11.91
C LYS A 85 -6.84 -12.32 12.93
N VAL A 86 -5.96 -11.46 12.48
CA VAL A 86 -5.25 -10.48 13.31
C VAL A 86 -6.25 -9.43 13.83
N THR A 87 -7.12 -8.92 12.97
CA THR A 87 -8.18 -7.99 13.36
C THR A 87 -9.15 -8.62 14.37
N GLN A 88 -9.54 -9.90 14.17
CA GLN A 88 -10.40 -10.61 15.11
C GLN A 88 -9.74 -10.86 16.48
N SER A 89 -8.43 -10.95 16.54
CA SER A 89 -7.67 -11.13 17.80
C SER A 89 -7.39 -9.82 18.55
N GLY A 90 -7.71 -8.66 17.96
CA GLY A 90 -7.51 -7.35 18.55
C GLY A 90 -6.11 -6.75 18.35
N PHE A 91 -5.26 -7.34 17.49
CA PHE A 91 -3.95 -6.78 17.12
C PHE A 91 -4.00 -5.79 15.95
N ALA A 92 -5.17 -5.58 15.38
CA ALA A 92 -5.36 -4.62 14.30
C ALA A 92 -6.73 -3.96 14.43
N ASP A 93 -6.81 -2.69 14.11
CA ASP A 93 -8.04 -1.94 14.15
C ASP A 93 -8.73 -1.92 12.78
N TYR A 94 -10.06 -1.88 12.81
CA TYR A 94 -10.89 -1.65 11.64
C TYR A 94 -11.54 -0.28 11.73
N ILE A 95 -11.29 0.55 10.74
CA ILE A 95 -11.91 1.87 10.60
C ILE A 95 -13.12 1.73 9.66
N PRO A 96 -14.36 1.67 10.19
CA PRO A 96 -15.55 1.50 9.37
C PRO A 96 -15.84 2.79 8.59
N ILE A 97 -15.67 2.72 7.28
CA ILE A 97 -15.86 3.84 6.37
C ILE A 97 -16.32 3.35 4.99
N PHE A 98 -17.09 4.15 4.28
CA PHE A 98 -17.37 3.87 2.87
C PHE A 98 -16.13 4.13 2.01
N LEU A 99 -15.90 3.27 1.02
CA LEU A 99 -14.77 3.41 0.08
C LEU A 99 -14.71 4.81 -0.53
N SER A 100 -15.85 5.36 -0.93
CA SER A 100 -15.97 6.73 -1.48
C SER A 100 -15.59 7.85 -0.50
N GLU A 101 -15.40 7.54 0.77
CA GLU A 101 -15.08 8.51 1.81
C GLU A 101 -13.67 8.37 2.38
N THR A 102 -12.95 7.27 2.05
CA THR A 102 -11.58 7.04 2.53
C THR A 102 -10.63 8.19 2.20
N GLN A 103 -10.78 8.78 1.01
CA GLN A 103 -10.00 9.95 0.59
C GLN A 103 -10.21 11.16 1.50
N LYS A 104 -11.42 11.32 2.07
CA LYS A 104 -11.72 12.44 2.98
C LYS A 104 -10.96 12.35 4.29
N LEU A 105 -10.58 11.14 4.74
CA LEU A 105 -9.79 10.96 5.96
C LEU A 105 -8.42 11.62 5.84
N TYR A 106 -7.71 11.40 4.72
CA TYR A 106 -6.42 12.04 4.45
C TYR A 106 -6.57 13.54 4.24
N ARG A 107 -7.50 13.94 3.36
CA ARG A 107 -7.72 15.35 3.01
C ARG A 107 -8.09 16.21 4.20
N SER A 108 -8.86 15.69 5.15
CA SER A 108 -9.24 16.40 6.38
C SER A 108 -8.17 16.37 7.47
N GLY A 109 -7.14 15.52 7.32
CA GLY A 109 -6.14 15.26 8.35
C GLY A 109 -6.66 14.40 9.53
N ALA A 110 -7.87 13.82 9.41
CA ALA A 110 -8.40 12.92 10.43
C ALA A 110 -7.56 11.63 10.57
N VAL A 111 -6.96 11.19 9.45
CA VAL A 111 -5.91 10.19 9.41
C VAL A 111 -4.67 10.88 8.85
N PRO A 112 -3.58 11.00 9.61
CA PRO A 112 -2.32 11.52 9.10
C PRO A 112 -1.74 10.61 8.02
N CYS A 113 -0.89 11.17 7.14
CA CYS A 113 -0.12 10.41 6.18
C CYS A 113 1.29 11.00 6.11
N ASN A 114 2.23 10.43 6.84
CA ASN A 114 3.62 10.89 6.80
C ASN A 114 4.34 10.27 5.61
N VAL A 115 4.09 8.99 5.32
CA VAL A 115 4.72 8.29 4.20
C VAL A 115 3.67 7.57 3.36
N ALA A 116 3.67 7.82 2.05
CA ALA A 116 2.92 7.00 1.09
C ALA A 116 3.89 6.03 0.40
N MET A 117 3.72 4.74 0.63
CA MET A 117 4.44 3.67 -0.06
C MET A 117 3.56 3.11 -1.18
N ILE A 118 3.92 3.42 -2.42
CA ILE A 118 3.10 3.11 -3.59
C ILE A 118 3.84 2.25 -4.61
N GLN A 119 3.09 1.60 -5.50
CA GLN A 119 3.64 0.93 -6.66
C GLN A 119 3.07 1.55 -7.93
N VAL A 120 3.93 1.80 -8.91
CA VAL A 120 3.58 2.54 -10.13
C VAL A 120 4.16 1.89 -11.38
N SER A 121 3.58 2.21 -12.54
CA SER A 121 4.13 1.81 -13.83
C SER A 121 5.46 2.51 -14.13
N THR A 122 6.17 2.03 -15.15
CA THR A 122 7.32 2.76 -15.70
C THR A 122 6.91 4.15 -16.17
N PRO A 123 7.75 5.18 -16.00
CA PRO A 123 7.49 6.53 -16.49
C PRO A 123 7.38 6.58 -18.02
N ASP A 124 6.51 7.43 -18.53
CA ASP A 124 6.46 7.75 -19.96
C ASP A 124 7.46 8.85 -20.33
N GLN A 125 7.46 9.22 -21.64
CA GLN A 125 8.35 10.26 -22.16
C GLN A 125 8.10 11.66 -21.58
N HIS A 126 6.98 11.89 -20.92
CA HIS A 126 6.61 13.13 -20.27
C HIS A 126 6.81 13.09 -18.74
N GLY A 127 7.28 11.97 -18.21
CA GLY A 127 7.51 11.78 -16.77
C GLY A 127 6.27 11.36 -15.98
N TYR A 128 5.19 10.94 -16.64
CA TYR A 128 4.01 10.42 -15.95
C TYR A 128 4.13 8.92 -15.70
N VAL A 129 3.77 8.52 -14.50
CA VAL A 129 3.58 7.13 -14.08
C VAL A 129 2.10 6.87 -13.82
N SER A 130 1.70 5.60 -13.81
CA SER A 130 0.32 5.21 -13.48
C SER A 130 0.30 4.45 -12.16
N LEU A 131 -0.70 4.74 -11.30
CA LEU A 131 -1.03 3.97 -10.11
C LEU A 131 -1.55 2.56 -10.43
N GLY A 132 -1.86 2.31 -11.72
CA GLY A 132 -2.16 0.98 -12.24
C GLY A 132 -3.47 0.41 -11.74
N THR A 133 -3.39 -0.68 -10.97
CA THR A 133 -4.55 -1.47 -10.56
C THR A 133 -5.36 -0.86 -9.40
N SER A 134 -4.77 0.08 -8.63
CA SER A 134 -5.40 0.61 -7.42
C SER A 134 -5.16 2.11 -7.29
N VAL A 135 -6.17 2.89 -7.62
CA VAL A 135 -6.17 4.36 -7.48
C VAL A 135 -6.75 4.76 -6.13
N ASP A 136 -7.93 4.25 -5.81
CA ASP A 136 -8.69 4.33 -4.55
C ASP A 136 -8.28 5.50 -3.62
N ALA A 137 -7.83 5.21 -2.40
CA ALA A 137 -7.29 6.19 -1.46
C ALA A 137 -5.82 6.57 -1.75
N THR A 138 -5.15 5.84 -2.67
CA THR A 138 -3.72 6.01 -2.95
C THR A 138 -3.42 7.36 -3.60
N LEU A 139 -4.28 7.83 -4.50
CA LEU A 139 -4.11 9.17 -5.09
C LEU A 139 -4.09 10.25 -4.01
N GLU A 140 -5.04 10.21 -3.08
CA GLU A 140 -5.13 11.22 -2.01
C GLU A 140 -3.96 11.09 -1.02
N ALA A 141 -3.52 9.86 -0.75
CA ALA A 141 -2.33 9.64 0.07
C ALA A 141 -1.08 10.28 -0.55
N VAL A 142 -0.91 10.17 -1.88
CA VAL A 142 0.18 10.85 -2.62
C VAL A 142 0.09 12.37 -2.50
N GLU A 143 -1.12 12.93 -2.51
CA GLU A 143 -1.32 14.39 -2.42
C GLU A 143 -1.15 14.93 -0.99
N CYS A 144 -1.34 14.10 0.04
CA CYS A 144 -1.32 14.49 1.44
C CYS A 144 -0.06 14.07 2.19
N ALA A 145 0.70 13.11 1.68
CA ALA A 145 1.88 12.60 2.37
C ALA A 145 3.02 13.62 2.45
N ASP A 146 3.78 13.57 3.55
CA ASP A 146 5.02 14.33 3.70
C ASP A 146 6.14 13.76 2.80
N THR A 147 6.13 12.44 2.55
CA THR A 147 7.09 11.73 1.69
C THR A 147 6.39 10.65 0.88
N VAL A 148 6.64 10.62 -0.42
CA VAL A 148 6.14 9.58 -1.32
C VAL A 148 7.28 8.69 -1.80
N ILE A 149 7.20 7.39 -1.48
CA ILE A 149 8.12 6.35 -1.96
C ILE A 149 7.41 5.51 -3.00
N ALA A 150 7.92 5.45 -4.21
CA ALA A 150 7.32 4.68 -5.30
C ALA A 150 8.22 3.53 -5.77
N VAL A 151 7.65 2.33 -5.80
CA VAL A 151 8.21 1.19 -6.53
C VAL A 151 7.80 1.29 -7.99
N VAL A 152 8.76 1.50 -8.87
CA VAL A 152 8.56 1.44 -10.32
C VAL A 152 8.64 0.00 -10.76
N ASN A 153 7.54 -0.51 -11.33
CA ASN A 153 7.42 -1.90 -11.77
C ASN A 153 6.81 -1.97 -13.17
N LYS A 154 7.51 -2.61 -14.11
CA LYS A 154 7.06 -2.75 -15.50
C LYS A 154 5.78 -3.59 -15.68
N TYR A 155 5.44 -4.41 -14.68
CA TYR A 155 4.22 -5.23 -14.71
C TYR A 155 2.97 -4.47 -14.28
N VAL A 156 3.11 -3.26 -13.71
CA VAL A 156 1.97 -2.40 -13.40
C VAL A 156 1.35 -1.88 -14.69
N PRO A 157 0.07 -2.17 -14.96
CA PRO A 157 -0.60 -1.69 -16.17
C PRO A 157 -0.79 -0.18 -16.14
N ARG A 158 -0.84 0.44 -17.31
CA ARG A 158 -1.16 1.87 -17.39
C ARG A 158 -2.67 2.07 -17.45
N ALA A 159 -3.25 2.53 -16.36
CA ALA A 159 -4.57 3.11 -16.32
C ALA A 159 -4.46 4.64 -16.54
N PHE A 160 -5.52 5.25 -17.02
CA PHE A 160 -5.57 6.69 -17.32
C PHE A 160 -6.49 7.43 -16.33
N GLY A 161 -6.69 8.72 -16.56
CA GLY A 161 -7.46 9.58 -15.66
C GLY A 161 -6.70 9.81 -14.35
N ASP A 162 -7.38 9.68 -13.23
CA ASP A 162 -6.83 9.90 -11.88
C ASP A 162 -5.73 8.92 -11.48
N ALA A 163 -5.51 7.86 -12.27
CA ALA A 163 -4.37 6.97 -12.07
C ALA A 163 -3.02 7.59 -12.49
N MET A 164 -3.05 8.67 -13.26
CA MET A 164 -1.84 9.29 -13.81
C MET A 164 -1.30 10.36 -12.87
N ILE A 165 -0.09 10.13 -12.35
CA ILE A 165 0.64 11.11 -11.54
C ILE A 165 1.97 11.46 -12.20
N HIS A 166 2.41 12.71 -12.05
CA HIS A 166 3.72 13.12 -12.55
C HIS A 166 4.81 12.73 -11.54
N SER A 167 5.96 12.27 -12.02
CA SER A 167 7.09 11.81 -11.19
C SER A 167 7.62 12.86 -10.22
N SER A 168 7.34 14.14 -10.43
CA SER A 168 7.67 15.20 -9.46
C SER A 168 6.87 15.16 -8.16
N LYS A 169 5.85 14.30 -8.05
CA LYS A 169 5.11 14.03 -6.82
C LYS A 169 5.74 12.91 -5.99
N ILE A 170 6.82 12.31 -6.48
CA ILE A 170 7.49 11.17 -5.87
C ILE A 170 8.87 11.63 -5.41
N ASP A 171 9.17 11.41 -4.14
CA ASP A 171 10.43 11.83 -3.52
C ASP A 171 11.51 10.77 -3.65
N ILE A 172 11.13 9.49 -3.53
CA ILE A 172 12.06 8.35 -3.51
C ILE A 172 11.57 7.29 -4.50
N PHE A 173 12.48 6.85 -5.36
CA PHE A 173 12.20 5.82 -6.35
C PHE A 173 12.96 4.54 -6.05
N VAL A 174 12.25 3.43 -6.09
CA VAL A 174 12.79 2.06 -6.03
C VAL A 174 12.40 1.36 -7.32
N GLN A 175 13.28 0.55 -7.89
CA GLN A 175 12.92 -0.30 -9.02
C GLN A 175 12.83 -1.75 -8.56
N ASP A 176 11.66 -2.36 -8.78
CA ASP A 176 11.45 -3.79 -8.51
C ASP A 176 10.44 -4.37 -9.52
N ASP A 177 10.98 -5.08 -10.51
CA ASP A 177 10.22 -5.67 -11.61
C ASP A 177 9.72 -7.08 -11.24
N GLN A 178 8.71 -7.16 -10.37
CA GLN A 178 8.05 -8.41 -9.99
C GLN A 178 6.65 -8.51 -10.58
N PRO A 179 6.18 -9.70 -10.98
CA PRO A 179 4.78 -9.92 -11.29
C PRO A 179 3.88 -9.45 -10.16
N LEU A 180 2.73 -8.88 -10.52
CA LEU A 180 1.74 -8.48 -9.52
C LEU A 180 1.09 -9.71 -8.89
N GLU A 181 0.69 -9.58 -7.62
CA GLU A 181 -0.08 -10.63 -6.95
C GLU A 181 -1.41 -10.86 -7.69
N GLU A 182 -1.73 -12.13 -7.89
CA GLU A 182 -2.96 -12.54 -8.56
C GLU A 182 -4.00 -13.02 -7.55
N ALA A 183 -5.25 -12.63 -7.73
CA ALA A 183 -6.35 -13.17 -6.96
C ALA A 183 -6.68 -14.59 -7.41
N HIS A 184 -6.65 -15.52 -6.48
CA HIS A 184 -7.01 -16.91 -6.74
C HIS A 184 -8.46 -17.18 -6.33
N PHE A 185 -9.27 -17.65 -7.28
CA PHE A 185 -10.65 -18.07 -7.04
C PHE A 185 -10.70 -19.60 -7.07
N SER A 186 -11.35 -20.19 -6.06
CA SER A 186 -11.69 -21.60 -6.08
C SER A 186 -12.80 -21.87 -7.10
N GLU A 187 -12.85 -23.09 -7.62
CA GLU A 187 -14.01 -23.55 -8.41
C GLU A 187 -15.30 -23.39 -7.58
N PRO A 188 -16.40 -22.96 -8.21
CA PRO A 188 -17.66 -22.76 -7.51
C PRO A 188 -18.18 -24.05 -6.90
N ASN A 189 -18.60 -24.01 -5.65
CA ASN A 189 -19.24 -25.13 -4.99
C ASN A 189 -20.67 -25.35 -5.51
N GLU A 190 -21.35 -26.42 -5.05
CA GLU A 190 -22.70 -26.77 -5.52
C GLU A 190 -23.73 -25.66 -5.29
N VAL A 191 -23.60 -24.91 -4.19
CA VAL A 191 -24.55 -23.81 -3.87
C VAL A 191 -24.30 -22.62 -4.80
N GLU A 192 -23.04 -22.24 -4.99
CA GLU A 192 -22.65 -21.17 -5.90
C GLU A 192 -23.05 -21.49 -7.34
N THR A 193 -22.86 -22.74 -7.77
CA THR A 193 -23.31 -23.21 -9.09
C THR A 193 -24.82 -23.11 -9.25
N LYS A 194 -25.60 -23.48 -8.20
CA LYS A 194 -27.06 -23.32 -8.24
C LYS A 194 -27.49 -21.86 -8.34
N ILE A 195 -26.84 -20.97 -7.58
CA ILE A 195 -27.12 -19.53 -7.64
C ILE A 195 -26.79 -18.97 -9.02
N GLY A 196 -25.63 -19.36 -9.59
CA GLY A 196 -25.21 -18.89 -10.91
C GLY A 196 -26.09 -19.38 -12.07
N ASN A 197 -26.90 -20.39 -11.86
CA ASN A 197 -27.83 -20.96 -12.85
C ASN A 197 -29.28 -20.41 -12.72
N LEU A 198 -29.55 -19.52 -11.78
CA LEU A 198 -30.84 -18.84 -11.60
C LEU A 198 -30.93 -17.57 -12.45
#